data_875fe44ca6187db09d49d48ce4eef9ad
#
_entry.id   875fe44ca6187db09d49d48ce4eef9ad
#
_cell.length_a   1.000
_cell.length_b   1.000
_cell.length_c   1.000
_cell.angle_alpha   90.00
_cell.angle_beta   90.00
_cell.angle_gamma   90.00
#
_symmetry.space_group_name_H-M   'P 1'
#
loop_
_entity.id
_entity.type
_entity.pdbx_description
1 polymer ?
#
loop_
_entity_poly.entity_id
_entity_poly.type
_entity_poly.pdbx_seq_one_letter_code
_entity_poly.pdbx_strand_id
1 'polypeptide(L)'
;MNSFDLIRVLCNTSPKAYALITGATVTGTMLAYSFEEGTIVVVEAQGLPATGCGLGVHGLHIHEGSSCSGTPENPFGNAGGHYSTTNCPHPYHTGDLPPLFSAIIVNSFSFTRSFAIS
;
A
#
# COMPACT_ATOMS: atom_id res chain seq x y z
N MET A 1 19.71 -1.20 -4.21
CA MET A 1 19.18 -2.58 -4.35
C MET A 1 19.00 -2.91 -5.82
N ASN A 2 19.37 -4.07 -6.24
CA ASN A 2 19.14 -4.55 -7.60
C ASN A 2 18.03 -5.63 -7.62
N SER A 3 17.63 -6.07 -8.82
CA SER A 3 16.56 -7.05 -8.98
C SER A 3 16.87 -8.41 -8.32
N PHE A 4 18.14 -8.79 -8.25
CA PHE A 4 18.56 -10.02 -7.57
C PHE A 4 18.35 -9.93 -6.07
N ASP A 5 18.66 -8.78 -5.47
CA ASP A 5 18.47 -8.59 -4.04
C ASP A 5 16.99 -8.64 -3.67
N LEU A 6 16.13 -8.04 -4.47
CA LEU A 6 14.68 -8.10 -4.28
C LEU A 6 14.17 -9.54 -4.36
N ILE A 7 14.53 -10.26 -5.41
CA ILE A 7 14.13 -11.67 -5.59
C ILE A 7 14.64 -12.53 -4.43
N ARG A 8 15.89 -12.36 -4.02
CA ARG A 8 16.49 -13.10 -2.92
C ARG A 8 15.72 -12.87 -1.61
N VAL A 9 15.36 -11.63 -1.28
CA VAL A 9 14.58 -11.34 -0.09
C VAL A 9 13.21 -12.00 -0.16
N LEU A 10 12.48 -11.81 -1.25
CA LEU A 10 11.11 -12.31 -1.39
C LEU A 10 11.03 -13.85 -1.44
N CYS A 11 12.06 -14.51 -1.96
CA CYS A 11 12.10 -15.98 -2.06
C CYS A 11 12.66 -16.67 -0.83
N ASN A 12 13.50 -16.01 -0.05
CA ASN A 12 14.27 -16.68 1.02
C ASN A 12 13.96 -16.15 2.42
N THR A 13 13.09 -15.16 2.55
CA THR A 13 12.70 -14.63 3.86
C THR A 13 11.18 -14.59 4.00
N SER A 14 10.74 -14.63 5.25
CA SER A 14 9.33 -14.41 5.57
C SER A 14 9.05 -12.94 5.85
N PRO A 15 7.86 -12.44 5.53
CA PRO A 15 7.48 -11.09 5.90
C PRO A 15 7.50 -10.93 7.43
N LYS A 16 7.90 -9.76 7.89
CA LYS A 16 7.88 -9.38 9.30
C LYS A 16 6.53 -8.85 9.76
N ALA A 17 5.74 -8.36 8.82
CA ALA A 17 4.39 -7.90 9.07
C ALA A 17 3.53 -8.11 7.82
N TYR A 18 2.23 -8.18 8.03
CA TYR A 18 1.25 -8.25 6.95
C TYR A 18 -0.02 -7.49 7.35
N ALA A 19 -0.78 -7.09 6.36
CA ALA A 19 -2.12 -6.57 6.54
C ALA A 19 -3.05 -7.10 5.46
N LEU A 20 -4.31 -7.29 5.83
CA LEU A 20 -5.39 -7.54 4.87
C LEU A 20 -5.99 -6.19 4.49
N ILE A 21 -6.15 -5.98 3.19
CA ILE A 21 -6.82 -4.80 2.66
C ILE A 21 -8.28 -5.17 2.44
N THR A 22 -9.17 -4.46 3.11
CA THR A 22 -10.61 -4.67 2.99
C THR A 22 -11.32 -3.34 2.80
N GLY A 23 -12.16 -3.26 1.80
CA GLY A 23 -12.97 -2.09 1.50
C GLY A 23 -14.29 -2.53 0.85
N ALA A 24 -15.12 -1.59 0.43
CA ALA A 24 -16.40 -1.91 -0.21
C ALA A 24 -16.22 -2.74 -1.50
N THR A 25 -15.22 -2.40 -2.30
CA THR A 25 -14.92 -3.10 -3.56
C THR A 25 -13.47 -3.55 -3.64
N VAL A 26 -12.59 -3.01 -2.80
CA VAL A 26 -11.15 -3.29 -2.83
C VAL A 26 -10.83 -4.39 -1.83
N THR A 27 -10.08 -5.37 -2.28
CA THR A 27 -9.49 -6.40 -1.42
C THR A 27 -8.04 -6.61 -1.79
N GLY A 28 -7.25 -7.10 -0.85
CA GLY A 28 -5.85 -7.37 -1.13
C GLY A 28 -5.03 -7.68 0.11
N THR A 29 -3.74 -7.66 -0.07
CA THR A 29 -2.76 -7.90 0.99
C THR A 29 -1.60 -6.93 0.90
N MET A 30 -1.03 -6.63 2.05
CA MET A 30 0.25 -5.95 2.16
C MET A 30 1.20 -6.82 2.96
N LEU A 31 2.42 -6.98 2.46
CA LEU A 31 3.50 -7.68 3.13
C LEU A 31 4.68 -6.74 3.33
N ALA A 32 5.30 -6.79 4.49
CA ALA A 32 6.49 -6.00 4.81
C ALA A 32 7.66 -6.92 5.15
N TYR A 33 8.78 -6.72 4.47
CA TYR A 33 10.02 -7.47 4.65
C TYR A 33 11.12 -6.54 5.15
N SER A 34 11.93 -7.02 6.08
CA SER A 34 13.15 -6.29 6.44
C SER A 34 14.20 -6.46 5.35
N PHE A 35 14.82 -5.35 4.97
CA PHE A 35 15.93 -5.34 4.04
C PHE A 35 16.93 -4.24 4.43
N GLU A 36 18.13 -4.65 4.83
CA GLU A 36 19.16 -3.74 5.34
C GLU A 36 18.56 -2.85 6.45
N GLU A 37 18.66 -1.52 6.32
CA GLU A 37 18.09 -0.56 7.27
C GLU A 37 16.70 -0.07 6.86
N GLY A 38 16.10 -0.70 5.87
CA GLY A 38 14.81 -0.30 5.31
C GLY A 38 13.79 -1.44 5.33
N THR A 39 12.68 -1.17 4.66
CA THR A 39 11.56 -2.10 4.54
C THR A 39 11.15 -2.22 3.08
N ILE A 40 11.01 -3.45 2.60
CA ILE A 40 10.34 -3.72 1.33
C ILE A 40 8.86 -3.96 1.62
N VAL A 41 8.01 -3.16 1.01
CA VAL A 41 6.56 -3.30 1.09
C VAL A 41 6.03 -3.84 -0.23
N VAL A 42 5.29 -4.94 -0.17
CA VAL A 42 4.63 -5.55 -1.32
C VAL A 42 3.12 -5.41 -1.12
N VAL A 43 2.46 -4.74 -2.05
CA VAL A 43 1.00 -4.56 -2.01
C VAL A 43 0.40 -5.21 -3.24
N GLU A 44 -0.59 -6.07 -3.01
CA GLU A 44 -1.45 -6.63 -4.05
C GLU A 44 -2.88 -6.22 -3.74
N ALA A 45 -3.52 -5.53 -4.66
CA ALA A 45 -4.90 -5.09 -4.51
C ALA A 45 -5.69 -5.37 -5.78
N GLN A 46 -6.97 -5.69 -5.60
CA GLN A 46 -7.94 -5.88 -6.67
C GLN A 46 -9.22 -5.13 -6.36
N GLY A 47 -10.02 -4.88 -7.37
CA GLY A 47 -11.27 -4.14 -7.22
C GLY A 47 -11.09 -2.63 -7.06
N LEU A 48 -9.91 -2.10 -7.39
CA LEU A 48 -9.68 -0.65 -7.41
C LEU A 48 -10.60 0.00 -8.45
N PRO A 49 -11.31 1.09 -8.11
CA PRO A 49 -12.18 1.77 -9.04
C PRO A 49 -11.41 2.24 -10.28
N ALA A 50 -11.98 1.97 -11.45
CA ALA A 50 -11.48 2.54 -12.70
C ALA A 50 -12.13 3.91 -12.91
N THR A 51 -11.37 4.87 -13.42
CA THR A 51 -11.92 6.12 -13.93
C THR A 51 -12.29 5.95 -15.40
N GLY A 52 -13.28 6.73 -15.90
CA GLY A 52 -13.92 6.50 -17.20
C GLY A 52 -13.01 6.47 -18.43
N CYS A 53 -11.73 6.82 -18.30
CA CYS A 53 -10.74 6.79 -19.40
C CYS A 53 -9.65 5.71 -19.21
N GLY A 54 -9.83 4.78 -18.31
CA GLY A 54 -9.05 3.55 -18.25
C GLY A 54 -8.02 3.43 -17.13
N LEU A 55 -7.18 4.41 -16.87
CA LEU A 55 -6.20 4.33 -15.79
C LEU A 55 -6.65 5.15 -14.57
N GLY A 56 -6.76 4.51 -13.43
CA GLY A 56 -6.94 5.16 -12.15
C GLY A 56 -5.61 5.27 -11.40
N VAL A 57 -5.44 6.37 -10.67
CA VAL A 57 -4.32 6.57 -9.74
C VAL A 57 -4.90 6.63 -8.35
N HIS A 58 -4.40 5.79 -7.44
CA HIS A 58 -4.93 5.66 -6.09
C HIS A 58 -3.81 5.87 -5.07
N GLY A 59 -4.05 6.74 -4.10
CA GLY A 59 -3.10 6.97 -3.01
C GLY A 59 -2.86 5.71 -2.18
N LEU A 60 -1.64 5.54 -1.74
CA LEU A 60 -1.22 4.45 -0.84
C LEU A 60 -0.43 5.05 0.31
N HIS A 61 -0.97 4.92 1.51
CA HIS A 61 -0.36 5.52 2.70
C HIS A 61 -0.39 4.56 3.88
N ILE A 62 0.63 4.64 4.72
CA ILE A 62 0.64 4.01 6.03
C ILE A 62 0.23 5.08 7.05
N HIS A 63 -0.76 4.78 7.87
CA HIS A 63 -1.23 5.64 8.93
C HIS A 63 -0.56 5.33 10.27
N GLU A 64 -0.51 6.31 11.16
CA GLU A 64 0.16 6.19 12.46
C GLU A 64 -0.67 5.45 13.51
N GLY A 65 -1.99 5.39 13.33
CA GLY A 65 -2.91 4.76 14.27
C GLY A 65 -2.95 3.24 14.13
N SER A 66 -3.53 2.62 15.12
CA SER A 66 -3.62 1.16 15.22
C SER A 66 -5.01 0.59 14.90
N SER A 67 -5.95 1.42 14.44
CA SER A 67 -7.34 1.01 14.21
C SER A 67 -7.89 1.66 12.93
N CYS A 68 -8.59 0.86 12.14
CA CYS A 68 -9.35 1.32 10.96
C CYS A 68 -10.79 1.70 11.31
N SER A 69 -11.02 2.26 12.47
CA SER A 69 -12.34 2.65 12.96
C SER A 69 -12.47 4.16 13.12
N GLY A 70 -13.69 4.62 13.35
CA GLY A 70 -13.99 6.02 13.54
C GLY A 70 -15.46 6.24 13.83
N THR A 71 -15.96 7.42 13.48
CA THR A 71 -17.36 7.79 13.60
C THR A 71 -18.03 7.79 12.21
N PRO A 72 -19.38 7.86 12.13
CA PRO A 72 -20.05 8.00 10.84
C PRO A 72 -19.59 9.23 10.02
N GLU A 73 -19.22 10.31 10.71
CA GLU A 73 -18.73 11.55 10.09
C GLU A 73 -17.25 11.45 9.70
N ASN A 74 -16.49 10.59 10.37
CA ASN A 74 -15.08 10.34 10.09
C ASN A 74 -14.78 8.83 10.27
N PRO A 75 -15.13 8.00 9.29
CA PRO A 75 -15.13 6.54 9.44
C PRO A 75 -13.76 5.93 9.78
N PHE A 76 -12.68 6.60 9.49
CA PHE A 76 -11.30 6.14 9.74
C PHE A 76 -10.51 7.08 10.64
N GLY A 77 -11.20 7.91 11.43
CA GLY A 77 -10.54 8.91 12.28
C GLY A 77 -9.51 8.33 13.24
N ASN A 78 -9.72 7.11 13.72
CA ASN A 78 -8.80 6.43 14.64
C ASN A 78 -7.52 5.90 13.96
N ALA A 79 -7.45 5.94 12.64
CA ALA A 79 -6.21 5.64 11.92
C ALA A 79 -5.17 6.77 12.07
N GLY A 80 -5.60 7.97 12.45
CA GLY A 80 -4.71 9.11 12.60
C GLY A 80 -4.23 9.67 11.27
N GLY A 81 -3.14 10.45 11.33
CA GLY A 81 -2.48 10.98 10.13
C GLY A 81 -1.59 9.95 9.43
N HIS A 82 -0.94 10.38 8.34
CA HIS A 82 0.06 9.56 7.69
C HIS A 82 1.26 9.37 8.62
N TYR A 83 1.76 8.14 8.69
CA TYR A 83 2.94 7.83 9.49
C TYR A 83 4.14 8.65 9.01
N SER A 84 4.78 9.35 9.94
CA SER A 84 5.95 10.17 9.61
C SER A 84 6.95 10.17 10.76
N THR A 85 8.22 10.05 10.39
CA THR A 85 9.35 10.21 11.28
C THR A 85 10.01 11.59 11.13
N THR A 86 9.42 12.46 10.31
CA THR A 86 9.92 13.79 10.01
C THR A 86 8.79 14.83 10.13
N ASN A 87 9.14 16.10 10.15
CA ASN A 87 8.17 17.21 10.14
C ASN A 87 7.85 17.69 8.71
N CYS A 88 8.12 16.87 7.70
CA CYS A 88 7.81 17.22 6.33
C CYS A 88 6.31 17.07 6.05
N PRO A 89 5.71 17.92 5.21
CA PRO A 89 4.31 17.79 4.83
C PRO A 89 4.10 16.67 3.79
N HIS A 90 2.84 16.29 3.58
CA HIS A 90 2.47 15.45 2.45
C HIS A 90 2.99 16.06 1.12
N PRO A 91 3.56 15.31 0.19
CA PRO A 91 3.68 13.85 0.13
C PRO A 91 5.05 13.30 0.60
N TYR A 92 5.66 13.91 1.58
CA TYR A 92 7.01 13.57 2.07
C TYR A 92 7.01 12.86 3.43
N HIS A 93 5.86 12.36 3.89
CA HIS A 93 5.82 11.53 5.08
C HIS A 93 6.47 10.17 4.80
N THR A 94 7.00 9.55 5.83
CA THR A 94 7.60 8.19 5.72
C THR A 94 6.58 7.17 5.20
N GLY A 95 5.31 7.34 5.54
CA GLY A 95 4.22 6.49 5.11
C GLY A 95 3.60 6.85 3.76
N ASP A 96 4.07 7.88 3.07
CA ASP A 96 3.59 8.26 1.74
C ASP A 96 4.29 7.38 0.70
N LEU A 97 3.63 6.30 0.30
CA LEU A 97 4.16 5.33 -0.65
C LEU A 97 3.79 5.72 -2.09
N PRO A 98 4.50 5.18 -3.11
CA PRO A 98 4.10 5.34 -4.49
C PRO A 98 2.65 4.91 -4.70
N PRO A 99 1.87 5.60 -5.53
CA PRO A 99 0.47 5.29 -5.73
C PRO A 99 0.27 3.95 -6.44
N LEU A 100 -0.91 3.38 -6.26
CA LEU A 100 -1.37 2.25 -7.03
C LEU A 100 -2.02 2.72 -8.33
N PHE A 101 -1.84 1.95 -9.39
CA PHE A 101 -2.46 2.19 -10.68
C PHE A 101 -3.44 1.07 -10.99
N SER A 102 -4.67 1.42 -11.35
CA SER A 102 -5.64 0.46 -11.87
C SER A 102 -5.78 0.60 -13.37
N ALA A 103 -5.86 -0.53 -14.06
CA ALA A 103 -6.14 -0.58 -15.49
C ALA A 103 -7.41 -1.40 -15.72
N ILE A 104 -8.24 -0.98 -16.69
CA ILE A 104 -9.32 -1.80 -17.18
C ILE A 104 -8.70 -2.83 -18.12
N ILE A 105 -8.60 -4.07 -17.68
CA ILE A 105 -8.34 -5.19 -18.57
C ILE A 105 -9.71 -5.74 -18.94
N VAL A 106 -10.06 -5.62 -20.20
CA VAL A 106 -11.32 -6.19 -20.72
C VAL A 106 -11.25 -7.70 -20.48
N ASN A 107 -12.11 -8.18 -19.61
CA ASN A 107 -12.36 -9.59 -19.24
C ASN A 107 -11.62 -10.22 -18.07
N SER A 108 -10.96 -9.51 -17.16
CA SER A 108 -10.65 -10.08 -15.84
C SER A 108 -9.89 -9.10 -14.92
N PHE A 109 -10.23 -9.14 -13.67
CA PHE A 109 -9.54 -8.62 -12.50
C PHE A 109 -8.40 -7.60 -12.74
N SER A 110 -8.63 -6.35 -12.36
CA SER A 110 -7.52 -5.41 -12.23
C SER A 110 -6.63 -5.89 -11.09
N PHE A 111 -5.45 -6.36 -11.42
CA PHE A 111 -4.44 -6.76 -10.48
C PHE A 111 -3.35 -5.69 -10.47
N THR A 112 -3.12 -5.09 -9.32
CA THR A 112 -2.03 -4.13 -9.15
C THR A 112 -1.07 -4.66 -8.10
N ARG A 113 0.19 -4.74 -8.48
CA ARG A 113 1.29 -5.05 -7.58
C ARG A 113 2.20 -3.84 -7.50
N SER A 114 2.41 -3.33 -6.31
CA SER A 114 3.33 -2.23 -6.08
C SER A 114 4.43 -2.66 -5.12
N PHE A 115 5.63 -2.22 -5.40
CA PHE A 115 6.79 -2.40 -4.55
C PHE A 115 7.28 -1.03 -4.11
N ALA A 116 7.40 -0.83 -2.83
CA ALA A 116 7.98 0.36 -2.26
C ALA A 116 9.13 -0.01 -1.32
N ILE A 117 10.16 0.82 -1.33
CA ILE A 117 11.30 0.70 -0.44
C ILE A 117 11.39 2.02 0.32
N SER A 118 11.32 1.92 1.61
CA SER A 118 11.50 3.07 2.50
C SER A 118 12.68 2.85 3.44
#